data_449089f5d814271ff3a8ce00ce14176c
#
_entry.id   449089f5d814271ff3a8ce00ce14176c
#
_cell.length_a   1.000
_cell.length_b   1.000
_cell.length_c   1.000
_cell.angle_alpha   90.00
_cell.angle_beta   90.00
_cell.angle_gamma   90.00
#
_symmetry.space_group_name_H-M   'P 1'
#
loop_
_entity.id
_entity.type
_entity.pdbx_description
1 polymer ?
#
loop_
_entity_poly.entity_id
_entity_poly.type
_entity_poly.pdbx_seq_one_letter_code
_entity_poly.pdbx_strand_id
1 'polypeptide(L)'
;MKKKILIGVGVVLLAFILFVVYLNVFPASPPKSASISDKGLDVSVKYGAPFKKGRLIFGEEKDKALQPYGKYWRLGANAATEITFSKNVTFAGKPVNAGSYRMYAIPGATAFQIALNSETGVFLAVREPDYSKDILKVDATVTEAPETEQFTISFASDSTGVNMNCNWDKVQFTVPIKAQ
;
A
#
# COMPACT_ATOMS: atom_id res chain seq x y z
N MET A 1 43.20 -9.22 29.49
CA MET A 1 41.78 -8.89 29.61
C MET A 1 41.31 -7.91 28.53
N LYS A 2 41.91 -6.72 28.36
CA LYS A 2 41.48 -5.70 27.37
C LYS A 2 41.37 -6.19 25.93
N LYS A 3 42.32 -7.02 25.43
CA LYS A 3 42.25 -7.60 24.06
C LYS A 3 41.06 -8.50 23.83
N LYS A 4 40.68 -9.33 24.81
CA LYS A 4 39.50 -10.22 24.71
C LYS A 4 38.17 -9.44 24.69
N ILE A 5 38.12 -8.34 25.45
CA ILE A 5 36.98 -7.42 25.47
C ILE A 5 36.83 -6.72 24.11
N LEU A 6 37.94 -6.21 23.55
CA LEU A 6 37.93 -5.59 22.23
C LEU A 6 37.48 -6.53 21.11
N ILE A 7 37.92 -7.79 21.14
CA ILE A 7 37.47 -8.82 20.18
C ILE A 7 35.97 -9.09 20.36
N GLY A 8 35.50 -9.24 21.61
CA GLY A 8 34.10 -9.43 21.89
C GLY A 8 33.21 -8.28 21.37
N VAL A 9 33.63 -7.03 21.62
CA VAL A 9 32.93 -5.84 21.10
C VAL A 9 32.93 -5.84 19.55
N GLY A 10 34.06 -6.18 18.91
CA GLY A 10 34.15 -6.26 17.45
C GLY A 10 33.21 -7.30 16.85
N VAL A 11 33.09 -8.48 17.47
CA VAL A 11 32.15 -9.53 17.03
C VAL A 11 30.70 -9.08 17.14
N VAL A 12 30.34 -8.43 18.25
CA VAL A 12 28.98 -7.90 18.46
C VAL A 12 28.63 -6.82 17.45
N LEU A 13 29.56 -5.91 17.18
CA LEU A 13 29.38 -4.87 16.14
C LEU A 13 29.24 -5.46 14.76
N LEU A 14 30.07 -6.45 14.40
CA LEU A 14 29.94 -7.13 13.11
C LEU A 14 28.61 -7.85 12.96
N ALA A 15 28.18 -8.58 14.00
CA ALA A 15 26.87 -9.25 14.01
C ALA A 15 25.73 -8.24 13.86
N PHE A 16 25.79 -7.10 14.53
CA PHE A 16 24.81 -6.03 14.39
C PHE A 16 24.78 -5.44 12.97
N ILE A 17 25.96 -5.17 12.37
CA ILE A 17 26.06 -4.70 10.98
C ILE A 17 25.44 -5.71 10.01
N LEU A 18 25.78 -7.00 10.15
CA LEU A 18 25.24 -8.07 9.32
C LEU A 18 23.72 -8.19 9.49
N PHE A 19 23.21 -8.03 10.71
CA PHE A 19 21.76 -8.00 10.98
C PHE A 19 21.06 -6.82 10.31
N VAL A 20 21.63 -5.62 10.39
CA VAL A 20 21.08 -4.43 9.69
C VAL A 20 21.11 -4.62 8.18
N VAL A 21 22.21 -5.16 7.62
CA VAL A 21 22.29 -5.49 6.20
C VAL A 21 21.22 -6.50 5.81
N TYR A 22 21.05 -7.56 6.60
CA TYR A 22 20.00 -8.58 6.37
C TYR A 22 18.61 -7.96 6.33
N LEU A 23 18.25 -7.08 7.27
CA LEU A 23 16.95 -6.40 7.31
C LEU A 23 16.72 -5.48 6.10
N ASN A 24 17.79 -4.91 5.52
CA ASN A 24 17.70 -4.07 4.33
C ASN A 24 17.61 -4.90 3.03
N VAL A 25 18.30 -6.04 2.96
CA VAL A 25 18.29 -6.92 1.79
C VAL A 25 17.02 -7.77 1.74
N PHE A 26 16.48 -8.15 2.90
CA PHE A 26 15.27 -8.99 3.02
C PHE A 26 14.18 -8.28 3.85
N PRO A 27 13.66 -7.15 3.38
CA PRO A 27 12.64 -6.43 4.12
C PRO A 27 11.35 -7.26 4.22
N ALA A 28 10.73 -7.24 5.40
CA ALA A 28 9.45 -7.92 5.63
C ALA A 28 8.30 -7.38 4.76
N SER A 29 8.46 -6.19 4.24
CA SER A 29 7.51 -5.51 3.35
C SER A 29 8.32 -4.68 2.34
N PRO A 30 8.80 -5.28 1.25
CA PRO A 30 9.63 -4.58 0.29
C PRO A 30 8.86 -3.42 -0.37
N PRO A 31 9.54 -2.32 -0.70
CA PRO A 31 8.94 -1.27 -1.50
C PRO A 31 8.69 -1.80 -2.92
N LYS A 32 7.53 -1.47 -3.47
CA LYS A 32 7.14 -1.77 -4.85
C LYS A 32 6.56 -0.55 -5.53
N SER A 33 6.56 -0.58 -6.84
CA SER A 33 5.85 0.36 -7.68
C SER A 33 5.14 -0.38 -8.81
N ALA A 34 4.03 0.19 -9.27
CA ALA A 34 3.36 -0.20 -10.49
C ALA A 34 3.03 1.07 -11.28
N SER A 35 3.01 0.97 -12.60
CA SER A 35 2.65 2.09 -13.48
C SER A 35 2.01 1.59 -14.76
N ILE A 36 1.24 2.47 -15.38
CA ILE A 36 0.65 2.26 -16.70
C ILE A 36 0.61 3.59 -17.45
N SER A 37 0.78 3.51 -18.77
CA SER A 37 0.51 4.60 -19.68
C SER A 37 -0.59 4.15 -20.65
N ASP A 38 -1.72 4.85 -20.67
CA ASP A 38 -2.85 4.56 -21.54
C ASP A 38 -3.44 5.86 -22.12
N LYS A 39 -3.52 5.97 -23.44
CA LYS A 39 -4.10 7.12 -24.16
C LYS A 39 -3.58 8.49 -23.68
N GLY A 40 -2.29 8.52 -23.30
CA GLY A 40 -1.60 9.72 -22.83
C GLY A 40 -1.89 10.09 -21.37
N LEU A 41 -2.54 9.22 -20.59
CA LEU A 41 -2.61 9.26 -19.13
C LEU A 41 -1.53 8.33 -18.56
N ASP A 42 -0.64 8.87 -17.73
CA ASP A 42 0.28 8.08 -16.94
C ASP A 42 -0.23 8.01 -15.50
N VAL A 43 -0.34 6.80 -14.99
CA VAL A 43 -0.69 6.51 -13.59
C VAL A 43 0.44 5.70 -12.98
N SER A 44 0.90 6.09 -11.80
CA SER A 44 1.89 5.33 -11.06
C SER A 44 1.53 5.27 -9.58
N VAL A 45 1.92 4.16 -8.93
CA VAL A 45 1.73 3.97 -7.50
C VAL A 45 3.03 3.45 -6.88
N LYS A 46 3.37 3.95 -5.68
CA LYS A 46 4.47 3.47 -4.84
C LYS A 46 3.88 2.98 -3.52
N TYR A 47 4.27 1.82 -3.07
CA TYR A 47 3.71 1.21 -1.86
C TYR A 47 4.69 0.23 -1.20
N GLY A 48 4.48 -0.07 0.07
CA GLY A 48 5.14 -1.21 0.73
C GLY A 48 4.28 -2.46 0.54
N ALA A 49 4.88 -3.58 0.16
CA ALA A 49 4.19 -4.81 -0.18
C ALA A 49 4.37 -5.89 0.90
N PRO A 50 3.53 -5.92 1.95
CA PRO A 50 3.63 -6.92 3.01
C PRO A 50 3.23 -8.30 2.52
N PHE A 51 3.86 -9.34 3.14
CA PHE A 51 3.46 -10.74 2.95
C PHE A 51 2.40 -11.16 3.96
N LYS A 52 1.54 -12.10 3.57
CA LYS A 52 0.51 -12.71 4.43
C LYS A 52 1.12 -13.50 5.58
N LYS A 53 2.08 -14.36 5.31
CA LYS A 53 2.77 -15.22 6.29
C LYS A 53 1.80 -15.99 7.19
N GLY A 54 0.79 -16.61 6.59
CA GLY A 54 -0.21 -17.43 7.28
C GLY A 54 -1.17 -16.66 8.21
N ARG A 55 -1.14 -15.32 8.22
CA ARG A 55 -2.03 -14.50 9.06
C ARG A 55 -3.40 -14.33 8.42
N LEU A 56 -4.42 -14.16 9.24
CA LEU A 56 -5.71 -13.62 8.79
C LEU A 56 -5.49 -12.14 8.42
N ILE A 57 -5.74 -11.78 7.17
CA ILE A 57 -5.48 -10.42 6.69
C ILE A 57 -6.65 -9.50 6.99
N PHE A 58 -7.82 -9.79 6.46
CA PHE A 58 -9.03 -8.97 6.64
C PHE A 58 -10.06 -9.73 7.47
N GLY A 59 -10.75 -9.06 8.37
CA GLY A 59 -11.76 -9.68 9.23
C GLY A 59 -12.13 -8.79 10.40
N GLU A 60 -12.86 -9.35 11.35
CA GLU A 60 -13.23 -8.66 12.58
C GLU A 60 -12.02 -8.49 13.52
N GLU A 61 -12.03 -7.42 14.30
CA GLU A 61 -10.96 -7.14 15.28
C GLU A 61 -10.84 -8.27 16.33
N LYS A 62 -11.97 -8.86 16.76
CA LYS A 62 -12.01 -10.00 17.68
C LYS A 62 -11.30 -11.24 17.16
N ASP A 63 -11.23 -11.41 15.84
CA ASP A 63 -10.58 -12.54 15.18
C ASP A 63 -9.07 -12.28 14.93
N LYS A 64 -8.55 -11.16 15.47
CA LYS A 64 -7.15 -10.71 15.35
C LYS A 64 -6.68 -10.56 13.90
N ALA A 65 -7.58 -10.12 13.01
CA ALA A 65 -7.23 -9.78 11.66
C ALA A 65 -6.16 -8.69 11.63
N LEU A 66 -5.22 -8.79 10.69
CA LEU A 66 -4.12 -7.82 10.55
C LEU A 66 -4.64 -6.43 10.16
N GLN A 67 -5.68 -6.41 9.34
CA GLN A 67 -6.39 -5.22 8.87
C GLN A 67 -7.88 -5.36 9.24
N PRO A 68 -8.25 -4.99 10.47
CA PRO A 68 -9.62 -5.15 10.94
C PRO A 68 -10.60 -4.27 10.14
N TYR A 69 -11.81 -4.77 9.97
CA TYR A 69 -12.88 -3.99 9.35
C TYR A 69 -13.16 -2.70 10.13
N GLY A 70 -13.44 -1.62 9.40
CA GLY A 70 -13.69 -0.30 9.96
C GLY A 70 -12.45 0.44 10.50
N LYS A 71 -11.25 -0.14 10.38
CA LYS A 71 -10.00 0.49 10.87
C LYS A 71 -9.16 1.02 9.71
N TYR A 72 -8.37 2.06 10.00
CA TYR A 72 -7.42 2.62 9.04
C TYR A 72 -6.37 1.58 8.60
N TRP A 73 -6.19 1.47 7.30
CA TRP A 73 -5.12 0.72 6.67
C TRP A 73 -4.37 1.62 5.67
N ARG A 74 -3.06 1.79 5.85
CA ARG A 74 -2.22 2.61 4.95
C ARG A 74 -2.09 2.07 3.53
N LEU A 75 -2.90 1.07 3.16
CA LEU A 75 -2.95 0.39 1.86
C LEU A 75 -1.58 -0.16 1.44
N GLY A 76 -0.93 -0.85 2.39
CA GLY A 76 0.42 -1.37 2.27
C GLY A 76 1.13 -1.40 3.62
N ALA A 77 2.44 -1.18 3.63
CA ALA A 77 3.27 -1.17 4.82
C ALA A 77 4.38 -0.11 4.75
N ASN A 78 4.95 0.25 5.90
CA ASN A 78 6.02 1.22 6.09
C ASN A 78 5.60 2.64 5.67
N ALA A 79 6.09 3.14 4.52
CA ALA A 79 5.68 4.45 4.00
C ALA A 79 4.19 4.46 3.59
N ALA A 80 3.63 5.65 3.47
CA ALA A 80 2.32 5.83 2.87
C ALA A 80 2.33 5.32 1.43
N THR A 81 1.23 4.70 1.00
CA THR A 81 1.01 4.42 -0.41
C THR A 81 0.68 5.71 -1.12
N GLU A 82 1.37 5.99 -2.22
CA GLU A 82 1.19 7.21 -3.01
C GLU A 82 0.87 6.87 -4.45
N ILE A 83 -0.19 7.51 -4.98
CA ILE A 83 -0.60 7.43 -6.37
C ILE A 83 -0.38 8.78 -7.06
N THR A 84 0.08 8.75 -8.31
CA THR A 84 0.31 9.95 -9.12
C THR A 84 -0.43 9.84 -10.45
N PHE A 85 -1.12 10.91 -10.83
CA PHE A 85 -1.81 11.08 -12.11
C PHE A 85 -1.14 12.20 -12.91
N SER A 86 -0.79 11.93 -14.18
CA SER A 86 -0.19 12.95 -15.07
C SER A 86 -1.20 13.96 -15.60
N LYS A 87 -2.50 13.65 -15.53
CA LYS A 87 -3.63 14.48 -16.00
C LYS A 87 -4.77 14.43 -15.00
N ASN A 88 -5.76 15.30 -15.17
CA ASN A 88 -7.03 15.20 -14.45
C ASN A 88 -7.72 13.88 -14.81
N VAL A 89 -8.28 13.23 -13.80
CA VAL A 89 -8.94 11.93 -13.94
C VAL A 89 -10.28 11.90 -13.23
N THR A 90 -11.09 10.92 -13.54
CA THR A 90 -12.10 10.41 -12.59
C THR A 90 -11.54 9.18 -11.90
N PHE A 91 -11.61 9.15 -10.57
CA PHE A 91 -11.25 8.03 -9.70
C PHE A 91 -12.52 7.44 -9.13
N ALA A 92 -12.89 6.23 -9.55
CA ALA A 92 -14.20 5.63 -9.30
C ALA A 92 -15.38 6.60 -9.60
N GLY A 93 -15.27 7.31 -10.72
CA GLY A 93 -16.31 8.27 -11.16
C GLY A 93 -16.24 9.66 -10.54
N LYS A 94 -15.41 9.91 -9.51
CA LYS A 94 -15.24 11.23 -8.89
C LYS A 94 -14.05 11.99 -9.48
N PRO A 95 -14.17 13.30 -9.77
CA PRO A 95 -13.09 14.07 -10.37
C PRO A 95 -11.91 14.25 -9.42
N VAL A 96 -10.70 14.12 -9.95
CA VAL A 96 -9.41 14.33 -9.25
C VAL A 96 -8.48 15.07 -10.18
N ASN A 97 -7.84 16.13 -9.70
CA ASN A 97 -6.84 16.88 -10.46
C ASN A 97 -5.56 16.05 -10.66
N ALA A 98 -4.78 16.38 -11.69
CA ALA A 98 -3.43 15.89 -11.85
C ALA A 98 -2.59 16.15 -10.57
N GLY A 99 -1.72 15.21 -10.22
CA GLY A 99 -0.89 15.36 -9.02
C GLY A 99 -0.64 14.04 -8.30
N SER A 100 0.00 14.14 -7.14
CA SER A 100 0.32 13.00 -6.27
C SER A 100 -0.51 13.06 -5.00
N TYR A 101 -1.01 11.91 -4.56
CA TYR A 101 -1.89 11.77 -3.40
C TYR A 101 -1.46 10.58 -2.56
N ARG A 102 -1.50 10.74 -1.23
CA ARG A 102 -1.50 9.62 -0.30
C ARG A 102 -2.80 8.83 -0.49
N MET A 103 -2.68 7.52 -0.57
CA MET A 103 -3.82 6.62 -0.67
C MET A 103 -3.89 5.72 0.56
N TYR A 104 -5.09 5.58 1.13
CA TYR A 104 -5.34 4.68 2.24
C TYR A 104 -6.71 4.01 2.09
N ALA A 105 -6.97 2.99 2.88
CA ALA A 105 -8.24 2.28 2.87
C ALA A 105 -8.80 2.11 4.29
N ILE A 106 -10.12 1.93 4.35
CA ILE A 106 -10.84 1.39 5.50
C ILE A 106 -11.48 0.09 5.02
N PRO A 107 -10.94 -1.07 5.40
CA PRO A 107 -11.50 -2.36 5.00
C PRO A 107 -12.92 -2.55 5.53
N GLY A 108 -13.75 -3.22 4.74
CA GLY A 108 -15.06 -3.69 5.13
C GLY A 108 -15.31 -5.08 4.54
N ALA A 109 -16.34 -5.78 4.99
CA ALA A 109 -16.60 -7.15 4.58
C ALA A 109 -16.99 -7.27 3.08
N THR A 110 -17.69 -6.27 2.55
CA THR A 110 -18.22 -6.29 1.17
C THR A 110 -17.64 -5.20 0.28
N ALA A 111 -17.12 -4.14 0.88
CA ALA A 111 -16.48 -3.04 0.17
C ALA A 111 -15.40 -2.41 1.04
N PHE A 112 -14.34 -1.92 0.40
CA PHE A 112 -13.31 -1.11 1.03
C PHE A 112 -13.56 0.35 0.67
N GLN A 113 -13.51 1.24 1.65
CA GLN A 113 -13.50 2.67 1.38
C GLN A 113 -12.07 3.09 1.08
N ILE A 114 -11.82 3.53 -0.15
CA ILE A 114 -10.51 4.00 -0.62
C ILE A 114 -10.52 5.53 -0.60
N ALA A 115 -9.51 6.11 0.02
CA ALA A 115 -9.37 7.55 0.14
C ALA A 115 -8.12 8.07 -0.58
N LEU A 116 -8.24 9.25 -1.17
CA LEU A 116 -7.12 10.07 -1.62
C LEU A 116 -6.99 11.28 -0.69
N ASN A 117 -5.79 11.52 -0.21
CA ASN A 117 -5.47 12.59 0.74
C ASN A 117 -4.29 13.41 0.21
N SER A 118 -4.29 14.72 0.44
CA SER A 118 -3.25 15.62 -0.09
C SER A 118 -1.92 15.58 0.67
N GLU A 119 -1.82 14.85 1.79
CA GLU A 119 -0.55 14.63 2.48
C GLU A 119 0.33 13.65 1.70
N THR A 120 1.49 14.08 1.25
CA THR A 120 2.48 13.24 0.53
C THR A 120 3.80 13.22 1.30
N GLY A 121 4.72 12.30 0.92
CA GLY A 121 6.04 12.19 1.53
C GLY A 121 6.05 11.62 2.96
N VAL A 122 5.02 10.90 3.37
CA VAL A 122 4.91 10.35 4.73
C VAL A 122 5.71 9.06 4.84
N PHE A 123 6.89 9.15 5.46
CA PHE A 123 7.87 8.05 5.54
C PHE A 123 7.37 6.85 6.33
N LEU A 124 6.78 7.06 7.52
CA LEU A 124 6.19 5.98 8.32
C LEU A 124 4.72 6.32 8.58
N ALA A 125 3.84 5.81 7.72
CA ALA A 125 2.41 6.07 7.83
C ALA A 125 1.73 5.24 8.94
N VAL A 126 2.33 5.19 10.12
CA VAL A 126 1.77 4.51 11.31
C VAL A 126 0.56 5.28 11.84
N ARG A 127 0.66 6.60 11.81
CA ARG A 127 -0.45 7.47 12.22
C ARG A 127 -1.47 7.59 11.11
N GLU A 128 -2.72 7.70 11.50
CA GLU A 128 -3.81 8.07 10.61
C GLU A 128 -3.51 9.41 9.92
N PRO A 129 -4.01 9.64 8.70
CA PRO A 129 -3.86 10.93 8.03
C PRO A 129 -4.68 12.00 8.72
N ASP A 130 -4.37 13.26 8.42
CA ASP A 130 -5.30 14.35 8.69
C ASP A 130 -6.49 14.21 7.73
N TYR A 131 -7.61 13.71 8.23
CA TYR A 131 -8.83 13.47 7.45
C TYR A 131 -9.45 14.75 6.86
N SER A 132 -9.11 15.93 7.40
CA SER A 132 -9.54 17.20 6.81
C SER A 132 -8.91 17.50 5.45
N LYS A 133 -7.83 16.78 5.12
CA LYS A 133 -7.10 16.86 3.85
C LYS A 133 -7.51 15.77 2.85
N ASP A 134 -8.55 15.02 3.13
CA ASP A 134 -9.09 14.07 2.17
C ASP A 134 -9.68 14.79 0.95
N ILE A 135 -9.21 14.41 -0.22
CA ILE A 135 -9.72 14.91 -1.50
C ILE A 135 -11.04 14.22 -1.84
N LEU A 136 -11.09 12.91 -1.61
CA LEU A 136 -12.29 12.10 -1.79
C LEU A 136 -12.19 10.77 -1.05
N LYS A 137 -13.34 10.12 -0.88
CA LYS A 137 -13.50 8.71 -0.50
C LYS A 137 -14.44 8.04 -1.49
N VAL A 138 -14.10 6.83 -1.89
CA VAL A 138 -14.90 6.00 -2.80
C VAL A 138 -14.96 4.58 -2.27
N ASP A 139 -16.07 3.91 -2.51
CA ASP A 139 -16.23 2.50 -2.17
C ASP A 139 -15.78 1.63 -3.35
N ALA A 140 -14.96 0.64 -3.07
CA ALA A 140 -14.52 -0.38 -4.01
C ALA A 140 -15.05 -1.74 -3.52
N THR A 141 -15.90 -2.36 -4.32
CA THR A 141 -16.50 -3.66 -3.99
C THR A 141 -15.42 -4.73 -3.89
N VAL A 142 -15.48 -5.52 -2.83
CA VAL A 142 -14.62 -6.68 -2.62
C VAL A 142 -15.13 -7.85 -3.43
N THR A 143 -14.22 -8.53 -4.10
CA THR A 143 -14.44 -9.79 -4.80
C THR A 143 -13.49 -10.87 -4.30
N GLU A 144 -13.90 -12.12 -4.34
CA GLU A 144 -13.01 -13.24 -4.07
C GLU A 144 -12.07 -13.44 -5.27
N ALA A 145 -10.80 -13.71 -4.98
CA ALA A 145 -9.74 -13.93 -5.96
C ALA A 145 -8.84 -15.09 -5.53
N PRO A 146 -8.02 -15.65 -6.43
CA PRO A 146 -6.98 -16.59 -6.04
C PRO A 146 -6.07 -16.02 -4.95
N GLU A 147 -5.68 -16.86 -4.00
CA GLU A 147 -4.87 -16.44 -2.85
C GLU A 147 -3.56 -15.79 -3.30
N THR A 148 -3.31 -14.58 -2.84
CA THR A 148 -2.11 -13.80 -3.12
C THR A 148 -1.33 -13.61 -1.81
N GLU A 149 -0.15 -14.22 -1.72
CA GLU A 149 0.69 -14.17 -0.52
C GLU A 149 1.20 -12.77 -0.20
N GLN A 150 1.50 -11.96 -1.22
CA GLN A 150 2.04 -10.62 -1.06
C GLN A 150 1.06 -9.57 -1.58
N PHE A 151 0.76 -8.54 -0.77
CA PHE A 151 -0.05 -7.41 -1.23
C PHE A 151 0.49 -6.85 -2.54
N THR A 152 -0.37 -6.77 -3.53
CA THR A 152 -0.01 -6.36 -4.89
C THR A 152 -1.00 -5.35 -5.43
N ILE A 153 -0.47 -4.24 -5.96
CA ILE A 153 -1.20 -3.28 -6.77
C ILE A 153 -0.73 -3.44 -8.20
N SER A 154 -1.67 -3.56 -9.14
CA SER A 154 -1.41 -3.66 -10.58
C SER A 154 -2.39 -2.81 -11.35
N PHE A 155 -2.05 -2.52 -12.60
CA PHE A 155 -2.92 -1.79 -13.50
C PHE A 155 -3.24 -2.65 -14.73
N ALA A 156 -4.45 -2.49 -15.25
CA ALA A 156 -4.86 -3.00 -16.55
C ALA A 156 -5.66 -1.91 -17.27
N SER A 157 -5.54 -1.79 -18.59
CA SER A 157 -6.38 -0.91 -19.40
C SER A 157 -7.41 -1.71 -20.18
N ASP A 158 -8.55 -1.09 -20.42
CA ASP A 158 -9.60 -1.58 -21.31
C ASP A 158 -10.15 -0.45 -22.18
N SER A 159 -11.26 -0.68 -22.85
CA SER A 159 -11.92 0.33 -23.70
C SER A 159 -12.40 1.55 -22.91
N THR A 160 -12.61 1.42 -21.61
CA THR A 160 -13.20 2.44 -20.72
C THR A 160 -12.17 3.26 -19.96
N GLY A 161 -10.92 2.80 -19.86
CA GLY A 161 -9.84 3.47 -19.15
C GLY A 161 -8.89 2.50 -18.44
N VAL A 162 -8.30 2.94 -17.36
CA VAL A 162 -7.36 2.19 -16.52
C VAL A 162 -8.10 1.63 -15.31
N ASN A 163 -7.86 0.39 -14.97
CA ASN A 163 -8.30 -0.28 -13.76
C ASN A 163 -7.12 -0.50 -12.82
N MET A 164 -7.16 0.07 -11.63
CA MET A 164 -6.23 -0.25 -10.55
C MET A 164 -6.76 -1.43 -9.77
N ASN A 165 -6.04 -2.55 -9.80
CA ASN A 165 -6.39 -3.78 -9.11
C ASN A 165 -5.52 -3.95 -7.87
N CYS A 166 -6.12 -4.21 -6.72
CA CYS A 166 -5.45 -4.47 -5.46
C CYS A 166 -5.79 -5.87 -4.98
N ASN A 167 -4.78 -6.69 -4.72
CA ASN A 167 -4.93 -8.08 -4.33
C ASN A 167 -4.12 -8.39 -3.08
N TRP A 168 -4.72 -9.03 -2.10
CA TRP A 168 -4.04 -9.62 -0.96
C TRP A 168 -4.89 -10.72 -0.33
N ASP A 169 -4.25 -11.86 0.01
CA ASP A 169 -4.98 -13.07 0.43
C ASP A 169 -5.97 -13.49 -0.68
N LYS A 170 -7.20 -13.77 -0.36
CA LYS A 170 -8.30 -14.09 -1.30
C LYS A 170 -9.18 -12.88 -1.63
N VAL A 171 -8.70 -11.68 -1.30
CA VAL A 171 -9.44 -10.43 -1.48
C VAL A 171 -8.88 -9.65 -2.65
N GLN A 172 -9.75 -9.25 -3.56
CA GLN A 172 -9.49 -8.32 -4.62
C GLN A 172 -10.50 -7.18 -4.59
N PHE A 173 -10.04 -5.98 -4.92
CA PHE A 173 -10.91 -4.86 -5.30
C PHE A 173 -10.29 -4.07 -6.44
N THR A 174 -11.14 -3.41 -7.21
CA THR A 174 -10.74 -2.66 -8.40
C THR A 174 -11.26 -1.23 -8.31
N VAL A 175 -10.42 -0.27 -8.68
CA VAL A 175 -10.79 1.14 -8.78
C VAL A 175 -10.60 1.59 -10.23
N PRO A 176 -11.68 1.95 -10.95
CA PRO A 176 -11.59 2.48 -12.32
C PRO A 176 -11.07 3.93 -12.31
N ILE A 177 -10.17 4.23 -13.25
CA ILE A 177 -9.53 5.53 -13.46
C ILE A 177 -9.68 5.90 -14.93
N LYS A 178 -10.21 7.10 -15.22
CA LYS A 178 -10.38 7.57 -16.60
C LYS A 178 -9.81 8.97 -16.74
N ALA A 179 -9.11 9.25 -17.83
CA ALA A 179 -8.72 10.62 -18.17
C ALA A 179 -9.96 11.50 -18.35
N GLN A 180 -9.87 12.76 -17.94
CA GLN A 180 -10.86 13.81 -18.22
C GLN A 180 -10.43 14.65 -19.42
#